data_76976b73baa2c5e72c2aa36a1c650874
#
_entry.id   76976b73baa2c5e72c2aa36a1c650874
#
_cell.length_a   1.000
_cell.length_b   1.000
_cell.length_c   1.000
_cell.angle_alpha   90.00
_cell.angle_beta   90.00
_cell.angle_gamma   90.00
#
_symmetry.space_group_name_H-M   'P 1'
#
loop_
_entity.id
_entity.type
_entity.pdbx_description
1 polymer ?
#
loop_
_entity_poly.entity_id
_entity_poly.type
_entity_poly.pdbx_seq_one_letter_code
_entity_poly.pdbx_strand_id
1 'polypeptide(L)'
;MTNPFSIRQGYGLMFLLTLALSLPVLAQTGEPLPSWNDGPAKKNIIEFVQTVTDQGSKDFVKPADRIAVFDNDGTLWSEQPAYFELLFAFDEVKRTAPQHPEWKTTQPFKAVLENDHKALGESGMEGLLKIVGATHTGMTTEAFDDHAKTWLARARHPKTGKPYTEMIYQPMLEMLDYLRSQDFKTYIVSGGDTAFMRAFAEQVYGIPPEQVIGTTFITAYQIKDGQPSIMRTAKLAHNDDGPGKPESIDAVIGRRPILAFGNSDGDLQMLQWTAAGPGKRFMGLVHHTDAKREWAYDRHSDIGRLDKALDEAKTRGWTVVDMASEWRRIYPFEPAAAEQVQ
;
A
#
# COMPACT_ATOMS: atom_id res chain seq x y z
N MET A 1 28.90 7.20 -82.73
CA MET A 1 29.89 6.06 -82.61
C MET A 1 29.97 5.70 -81.14
N THR A 2 29.68 4.45 -80.93
CA THR A 2 30.06 3.57 -79.81
C THR A 2 29.55 3.84 -78.37
N ASN A 3 28.54 3.10 -78.03
CA ASN A 3 28.30 2.48 -76.69
C ASN A 3 29.54 1.62 -76.31
N PRO A 4 29.81 1.16 -75.08
CA PRO A 4 28.88 0.56 -74.10
C PRO A 4 29.34 0.62 -72.62
N PHE A 5 28.61 0.22 -71.70
CA PHE A 5 28.70 -0.90 -70.75
C PHE A 5 27.85 -0.60 -69.48
N SER A 6 26.78 -1.36 -69.37
CA SER A 6 25.96 -1.47 -68.18
C SER A 6 26.59 -2.51 -67.22
N ILE A 7 26.81 -2.12 -65.96
CA ILE A 7 27.11 -3.05 -64.88
C ILE A 7 25.91 -3.03 -63.92
N ARG A 8 25.13 -4.14 -63.91
CA ARG A 8 24.11 -4.45 -62.93
C ARG A 8 24.79 -4.91 -61.66
N GLN A 9 24.73 -4.11 -60.59
CA GLN A 9 25.01 -4.56 -59.25
C GLN A 9 23.73 -5.16 -58.63
N GLY A 10 23.72 -6.45 -58.40
CA GLY A 10 22.68 -7.17 -57.65
C GLY A 10 22.88 -6.95 -56.15
N TYR A 11 21.93 -6.32 -55.53
CA TYR A 11 21.85 -6.25 -54.04
C TYR A 11 21.21 -7.54 -53.56
N GLY A 12 22.04 -8.44 -52.98
CA GLY A 12 21.55 -9.57 -52.20
C GLY A 12 21.00 -9.11 -50.86
N LEU A 13 19.70 -9.24 -50.71
CA LEU A 13 19.00 -8.96 -49.46
C LEU A 13 19.25 -10.14 -48.51
N MET A 14 20.16 -9.96 -47.56
CA MET A 14 20.45 -10.94 -46.49
C MET A 14 19.41 -10.77 -45.40
N PHE A 15 18.40 -11.66 -45.37
CA PHE A 15 17.45 -11.74 -44.25
C PHE A 15 18.17 -12.33 -43.02
N LEU A 16 18.51 -11.50 -42.07
CA LEU A 16 18.91 -11.92 -40.72
C LEU A 16 17.66 -12.34 -39.95
N LEU A 17 17.46 -13.66 -39.86
CA LEU A 17 16.44 -14.25 -38.98
C LEU A 17 16.95 -14.14 -37.55
N THR A 18 16.50 -13.11 -36.79
CA THR A 18 16.75 -13.03 -35.35
C THR A 18 15.83 -14.04 -34.65
N LEU A 19 16.41 -15.16 -34.26
CA LEU A 19 15.76 -16.12 -33.37
C LEU A 19 15.68 -15.51 -31.98
N ALA A 20 14.49 -15.00 -31.61
CA ALA A 20 14.21 -14.59 -30.23
C ALA A 20 14.17 -15.86 -29.36
N LEU A 21 15.27 -16.15 -28.68
CA LEU A 21 15.30 -17.12 -27.60
C LEU A 21 14.48 -16.56 -26.45
N SER A 22 13.23 -16.99 -26.32
CA SER A 22 12.45 -16.86 -25.11
C SER A 22 13.13 -17.71 -24.03
N LEU A 23 13.90 -17.03 -23.15
CA LEU A 23 14.38 -17.65 -21.93
C LEU A 23 13.15 -18.02 -21.09
N PRO A 24 13.01 -19.26 -20.62
CA PRO A 24 11.97 -19.59 -19.67
C PRO A 24 12.24 -18.76 -18.41
N VAL A 25 11.26 -17.98 -17.98
CA VAL A 25 11.23 -17.42 -16.64
C VAL A 25 11.33 -18.62 -15.70
N LEU A 26 12.46 -18.76 -15.03
CA LEU A 26 12.63 -19.75 -13.97
C LEU A 26 11.55 -19.43 -12.92
N ALA A 27 10.49 -20.23 -12.92
CA ALA A 27 9.54 -20.24 -11.83
C ALA A 27 10.33 -20.44 -10.54
N GLN A 28 10.18 -19.53 -9.59
CA GLN A 28 10.78 -19.64 -8.27
C GLN A 28 10.28 -20.96 -7.66
N THR A 29 11.14 -21.99 -7.61
CA THR A 29 10.84 -23.33 -7.11
C THR A 29 10.83 -23.40 -5.57
N GLY A 30 10.65 -22.26 -4.89
CA GLY A 30 10.53 -22.17 -3.45
C GLY A 30 9.07 -22.33 -2.99
N GLU A 31 8.89 -22.86 -1.80
CA GLU A 31 7.60 -22.91 -1.13
C GLU A 31 6.99 -21.49 -1.05
N PRO A 32 5.70 -21.30 -1.41
CA PRO A 32 5.07 -19.98 -1.31
C PRO A 32 5.00 -19.54 0.17
N LEU A 33 5.17 -18.23 0.40
CA LEU A 33 5.06 -17.60 1.71
C LEU A 33 6.09 -18.13 2.75
N PRO A 34 7.40 -18.05 2.47
CA PRO A 34 8.43 -18.63 3.34
C PRO A 34 8.56 -17.96 4.72
N SER A 35 8.14 -16.70 4.88
CA SER A 35 8.11 -15.98 6.18
C SER A 35 6.85 -16.23 6.98
N TRP A 36 5.91 -17.04 6.47
CA TRP A 36 4.76 -17.51 7.22
C TRP A 36 5.08 -18.85 7.88
N ASN A 37 4.59 -19.03 9.10
CA ASN A 37 4.60 -20.35 9.75
C ASN A 37 3.59 -21.28 9.07
N ASP A 38 3.79 -22.61 9.21
CA ASP A 38 2.85 -23.61 8.72
C ASP A 38 1.61 -23.64 9.63
N GLY A 39 0.77 -22.64 9.45
CA GLY A 39 -0.42 -22.40 10.25
C GLY A 39 -1.70 -22.32 9.40
N PRO A 40 -2.86 -22.14 10.06
CA PRO A 40 -4.13 -22.05 9.36
C PRO A 40 -4.21 -20.88 8.38
N ALA A 41 -3.62 -19.72 8.69
CA ALA A 41 -3.67 -18.57 7.78
C ALA A 41 -2.93 -18.84 6.47
N LYS A 42 -1.67 -19.33 6.52
CA LYS A 42 -0.91 -19.73 5.34
C LYS A 42 -1.68 -20.75 4.49
N LYS A 43 -2.23 -21.79 5.15
CA LYS A 43 -3.00 -22.84 4.47
C LYS A 43 -4.25 -22.26 3.77
N ASN A 44 -5.01 -21.42 4.46
CA ASN A 44 -6.23 -20.81 3.91
C ASN A 44 -5.92 -19.94 2.68
N ILE A 45 -4.84 -19.17 2.73
CA ILE A 45 -4.39 -18.33 1.61
C ILE A 45 -4.05 -19.20 0.39
N ILE A 46 -3.19 -20.22 0.59
CA ILE A 46 -2.75 -21.10 -0.50
C ILE A 46 -3.94 -21.85 -1.09
N GLU A 47 -4.81 -22.42 -0.25
CA GLU A 47 -6.00 -23.14 -0.70
C GLU A 47 -6.96 -22.25 -1.47
N PHE A 48 -7.19 -21.01 -1.00
CA PHE A 48 -8.01 -20.04 -1.73
C PHE A 48 -7.43 -19.77 -3.12
N VAL A 49 -6.14 -19.40 -3.19
CA VAL A 49 -5.49 -19.06 -4.45
C VAL A 49 -5.52 -20.25 -5.42
N GLN A 50 -5.14 -21.45 -4.97
CA GLN A 50 -5.21 -22.65 -5.79
C GLN A 50 -6.62 -22.91 -6.31
N THR A 51 -7.64 -22.79 -5.45
CA THR A 51 -9.04 -23.03 -5.84
C THR A 51 -9.50 -22.08 -6.94
N VAL A 52 -9.18 -20.78 -6.83
CA VAL A 52 -9.68 -19.79 -7.80
C VAL A 52 -8.82 -19.70 -9.07
N THR A 53 -7.64 -20.33 -9.08
CA THR A 53 -6.76 -20.36 -10.25
C THR A 53 -6.80 -21.66 -11.01
N ASP A 54 -7.29 -22.76 -10.42
CA ASP A 54 -7.49 -24.04 -11.08
C ASP A 54 -8.66 -23.99 -12.07
N GLN A 55 -8.36 -24.16 -13.35
CA GLN A 55 -9.37 -24.16 -14.43
C GLN A 55 -10.41 -25.30 -14.31
N GLY A 56 -10.09 -26.37 -13.59
CA GLY A 56 -11.02 -27.47 -13.29
C GLY A 56 -11.93 -27.21 -12.11
N SER A 57 -11.66 -26.17 -11.32
CA SER A 57 -12.45 -25.81 -10.16
C SER A 57 -13.76 -25.12 -10.56
N LYS A 58 -14.86 -25.45 -9.85
CA LYS A 58 -16.13 -24.73 -9.97
C LYS A 58 -16.02 -23.25 -9.56
N ASP A 59 -15.03 -22.91 -8.74
CA ASP A 59 -14.76 -21.58 -8.24
C ASP A 59 -13.65 -20.86 -9.03
N PHE A 60 -13.30 -21.36 -10.21
CA PHE A 60 -12.32 -20.74 -11.08
C PHE A 60 -12.65 -19.29 -11.40
N VAL A 61 -11.70 -18.40 -11.25
CA VAL A 61 -11.81 -16.98 -11.60
C VAL A 61 -10.84 -16.65 -12.72
N LYS A 62 -11.31 -16.00 -13.77
CA LYS A 62 -10.46 -15.58 -14.89
C LYS A 62 -9.38 -14.58 -14.42
N PRO A 63 -8.16 -14.56 -14.97
CA PRO A 63 -7.11 -13.61 -14.60
C PRO A 63 -7.57 -12.14 -14.56
N ALA A 64 -8.39 -11.71 -15.51
CA ALA A 64 -8.91 -10.34 -15.56
C ALA A 64 -9.79 -9.95 -14.34
N ASP A 65 -10.34 -10.93 -13.63
CA ASP A 65 -11.24 -10.74 -12.49
C ASP A 65 -10.56 -11.07 -11.14
N ARG A 66 -9.28 -11.46 -11.16
CA ARG A 66 -8.49 -11.73 -9.95
C ARG A 66 -7.99 -10.41 -9.36
N ILE A 67 -8.84 -9.75 -8.58
CA ILE A 67 -8.54 -8.49 -7.92
C ILE A 67 -8.33 -8.74 -6.44
N ALA A 68 -7.18 -8.29 -5.92
CA ALA A 68 -6.82 -8.31 -4.52
C ALA A 68 -6.57 -6.88 -4.03
N VAL A 69 -7.18 -6.50 -2.90
CA VAL A 69 -7.04 -5.18 -2.30
C VAL A 69 -6.48 -5.29 -0.89
N PHE A 70 -5.63 -4.36 -0.53
CA PHE A 70 -4.93 -4.33 0.74
C PHE A 70 -5.01 -2.94 1.35
N ASP A 71 -5.32 -2.85 2.62
CA ASP A 71 -4.98 -1.66 3.38
C ASP A 71 -3.46 -1.52 3.46
N ASN A 72 -2.97 -0.32 3.82
CA ASN A 72 -1.55 -0.03 3.90
C ASN A 72 -1.02 -0.05 5.35
N ASP A 73 -1.48 0.91 6.17
CA ASP A 73 -1.01 1.09 7.54
C ASP A 73 -1.48 -0.06 8.44
N GLY A 74 -0.55 -0.74 9.11
CA GLY A 74 -0.84 -1.94 9.90
C GLY A 74 -1.12 -3.21 9.09
N THR A 75 -1.22 -3.11 7.75
CA THR A 75 -1.46 -4.27 6.86
C THR A 75 -0.24 -4.61 6.01
N LEU A 76 0.31 -3.65 5.29
CA LEU A 76 1.51 -3.84 4.46
C LEU A 76 2.79 -3.35 5.14
N TRP A 77 2.70 -2.32 5.97
CA TRP A 77 3.78 -1.81 6.80
C TRP A 77 3.28 -1.45 8.20
N SER A 78 4.21 -1.17 9.13
CA SER A 78 3.87 -0.75 10.49
C SER A 78 3.14 0.60 10.52
N GLU A 79 2.29 0.78 11.54
CA GLU A 79 1.56 2.03 11.80
C GLU A 79 1.84 2.62 13.18
N GLN A 80 2.57 1.92 14.02
CA GLN A 80 2.93 2.35 15.38
C GLN A 80 4.32 3.02 15.39
N PRO A 81 4.59 4.04 16.26
CA PRO A 81 3.69 4.56 17.29
C PRO A 81 2.66 5.57 16.78
N ALA A 82 2.71 5.94 15.51
CA ALA A 82 1.77 6.82 14.80
C ALA A 82 1.87 6.55 13.31
N TYR A 83 0.77 6.81 12.58
CA TYR A 83 0.76 6.71 11.12
C TYR A 83 1.93 7.49 10.51
N PHE A 84 2.67 6.88 9.61
CA PHE A 84 3.90 7.46 9.08
C PHE A 84 3.64 8.74 8.28
N GLU A 85 2.50 8.83 7.60
CA GLU A 85 2.06 10.05 6.95
C GLU A 85 1.79 11.18 7.95
N LEU A 86 1.25 10.85 9.12
CA LEU A 86 1.05 11.85 10.18
C LEU A 86 2.38 12.38 10.71
N LEU A 87 3.38 11.52 10.85
CA LEU A 87 4.73 11.93 11.23
C LEU A 87 5.38 12.82 10.16
N PHE A 88 5.18 12.49 8.89
CA PHE A 88 5.57 13.36 7.77
C PHE A 88 4.90 14.75 7.90
N ALA A 89 3.60 14.79 8.14
CA ALA A 89 2.86 16.04 8.30
C ALA A 89 3.38 16.87 9.48
N PHE A 90 3.71 16.23 10.60
CA PHE A 90 4.30 16.92 11.76
C PHE A 90 5.68 17.52 11.46
N ASP A 91 6.53 16.77 10.75
CA ASP A 91 7.83 17.26 10.37
C ASP A 91 7.74 18.41 9.36
N GLU A 92 6.76 18.37 8.44
CA GLU A 92 6.48 19.47 7.52
C GLU A 92 5.97 20.72 8.25
N VAL A 93 5.12 20.58 9.27
CA VAL A 93 4.74 21.72 10.16
C VAL A 93 6.00 22.32 10.78
N LYS A 94 6.88 21.51 11.39
CA LYS A 94 8.11 22.01 12.02
C LYS A 94 9.03 22.69 11.01
N ARG A 95 9.17 22.13 9.82
CA ARG A 95 10.01 22.67 8.74
C ARG A 95 9.51 24.03 8.24
N THR A 96 8.20 24.19 8.11
CA THR A 96 7.61 25.42 7.57
C THR A 96 7.21 26.45 8.62
N ALA A 97 7.23 26.11 9.90
CA ALA A 97 6.91 27.01 11.02
C ALA A 97 7.64 28.37 11.02
N PRO A 98 8.90 28.51 10.55
CA PRO A 98 9.54 29.83 10.43
C PRO A 98 8.79 30.80 9.50
N GLN A 99 8.04 30.29 8.53
CA GLN A 99 7.21 31.07 7.58
C GLN A 99 5.80 31.34 8.13
N HIS A 100 5.42 30.67 9.24
CA HIS A 100 4.11 30.70 9.87
C HIS A 100 4.23 31.03 11.37
N PRO A 101 4.65 32.25 11.75
CA PRO A 101 4.84 32.61 13.17
C PRO A 101 3.59 32.47 14.03
N GLU A 102 2.39 32.58 13.42
CA GLU A 102 1.09 32.35 14.05
C GLU A 102 0.88 30.93 14.57
N TRP A 103 1.57 29.94 14.01
CA TRP A 103 1.46 28.54 14.43
C TRP A 103 1.96 28.29 15.86
N LYS A 104 2.82 29.16 16.36
CA LYS A 104 3.28 29.08 17.76
C LYS A 104 2.19 29.29 18.79
N THR A 105 1.07 29.89 18.38
CA THR A 105 -0.06 30.22 19.28
C THR A 105 -1.38 29.62 18.84
N THR A 106 -1.43 28.99 17.67
CA THR A 106 -2.67 28.48 17.07
C THR A 106 -2.70 26.95 17.09
N GLN A 107 -3.76 26.35 17.66
CA GLN A 107 -3.98 24.90 17.58
C GLN A 107 -4.51 24.50 16.19
N PRO A 108 -4.13 23.32 15.71
CA PRO A 108 -3.31 22.27 16.33
C PRO A 108 -1.78 22.43 16.14
N PHE A 109 -1.33 23.41 15.37
CA PHE A 109 0.09 23.59 15.02
C PHE A 109 0.97 23.81 16.25
N LYS A 110 0.47 24.59 17.24
CA LYS A 110 1.15 24.77 18.52
C LYS A 110 1.47 23.43 19.17
N ALA A 111 0.50 22.53 19.23
CA ALA A 111 0.68 21.22 19.83
C ALA A 111 1.72 20.37 19.09
N VAL A 112 1.78 20.44 17.73
CA VAL A 112 2.83 19.81 16.94
C VAL A 112 4.20 20.37 17.28
N LEU A 113 4.33 21.69 17.37
CA LEU A 113 5.61 22.36 17.65
C LEU A 113 6.13 22.08 19.07
N GLU A 114 5.24 21.94 20.03
CA GLU A 114 5.54 21.66 21.44
C GLU A 114 5.59 20.14 21.73
N ASN A 115 5.28 19.27 20.75
CA ASN A 115 5.10 17.82 20.90
C ASN A 115 4.06 17.47 22.00
N ASP A 116 3.00 18.25 22.11
CA ASP A 116 1.90 18.02 23.05
C ASP A 116 0.90 17.02 22.46
N HIS A 117 1.17 15.73 22.71
CA HIS A 117 0.34 14.62 22.21
C HIS A 117 -1.09 14.66 22.77
N LYS A 118 -1.28 15.21 23.98
CA LYS A 118 -2.61 15.33 24.57
C LYS A 118 -3.46 16.35 23.81
N ALA A 119 -2.93 17.56 23.61
CA ALA A 119 -3.61 18.59 22.83
C ALA A 119 -3.83 18.16 21.36
N LEU A 120 -2.92 17.37 20.77
CA LEU A 120 -3.12 16.78 19.45
C LEU A 120 -4.31 15.81 19.44
N GLY A 121 -4.40 14.90 20.41
CA GLY A 121 -5.53 13.99 20.54
C GLY A 121 -6.86 14.74 20.76
N GLU A 122 -6.88 15.77 21.60
CA GLU A 122 -8.04 16.61 21.84
C GLU A 122 -8.49 17.41 20.60
N SER A 123 -7.58 17.71 19.67
CA SER A 123 -7.93 18.40 18.43
C SER A 123 -8.73 17.54 17.43
N GLY A 124 -8.70 16.22 17.61
CA GLY A 124 -9.48 15.25 16.85
C GLY A 124 -9.29 15.35 15.32
N MET A 125 -10.29 14.87 14.59
CA MET A 125 -10.28 14.86 13.11
C MET A 125 -10.17 16.26 12.50
N GLU A 126 -10.78 17.28 13.12
CA GLU A 126 -10.69 18.65 12.62
C GLU A 126 -9.25 19.17 12.68
N GLY A 127 -8.54 18.90 13.80
CA GLY A 127 -7.14 19.27 13.94
C GLY A 127 -6.25 18.54 12.93
N LEU A 128 -6.48 17.25 12.75
CA LEU A 128 -5.76 16.45 11.74
C LEU A 128 -5.94 17.03 10.34
N LEU A 129 -7.17 17.31 9.92
CA LEU A 129 -7.46 17.91 8.60
C LEU A 129 -6.80 19.28 8.42
N LYS A 130 -6.68 20.10 9.48
CA LYS A 130 -5.95 21.38 9.42
C LYS A 130 -4.45 21.16 9.19
N ILE A 131 -3.84 20.19 9.89
CA ILE A 131 -2.42 19.86 9.72
C ILE A 131 -2.18 19.35 8.29
N VAL A 132 -2.94 18.36 7.85
CA VAL A 132 -2.81 17.78 6.50
C VAL A 132 -3.07 18.85 5.44
N GLY A 133 -4.12 19.66 5.59
CA GLY A 133 -4.41 20.77 4.68
C GLY A 133 -3.23 21.75 4.53
N ALA A 134 -2.54 22.07 5.62
CA ALA A 134 -1.40 22.99 5.60
C ALA A 134 -0.11 22.38 5.03
N THR A 135 0.06 21.07 5.10
CA THR A 135 1.30 20.37 4.74
C THR A 135 1.24 19.64 3.39
N HIS A 136 0.05 19.23 2.96
CA HIS A 136 -0.16 18.42 1.75
C HIS A 136 -0.74 19.22 0.58
N THR A 137 -1.04 20.50 0.77
CA THR A 137 -1.73 21.30 -0.26
C THR A 137 -1.06 22.65 -0.48
N GLY A 138 -1.56 23.44 -1.44
CA GLY A 138 -0.96 24.74 -1.79
C GLY A 138 0.30 24.63 -2.66
N MET A 139 0.62 23.42 -3.15
CA MET A 139 1.75 23.12 -4.03
C MET A 139 1.32 22.24 -5.19
N THR A 140 2.18 22.05 -6.18
CA THR A 140 1.90 21.12 -7.29
C THR A 140 2.00 19.67 -6.83
N THR A 141 1.41 18.76 -7.62
CA THR A 141 1.50 17.31 -7.37
C THR A 141 2.95 16.83 -7.38
N GLU A 142 3.77 17.36 -8.29
CA GLU A 142 5.21 17.05 -8.38
C GLU A 142 5.98 17.54 -7.17
N ALA A 143 5.72 18.78 -6.71
CA ALA A 143 6.38 19.32 -5.53
C ALA A 143 6.02 18.52 -4.25
N PHE A 144 4.79 18.07 -4.13
CA PHE A 144 4.38 17.21 -3.03
C PHE A 144 5.09 15.85 -3.05
N ASP A 145 5.16 15.21 -4.23
CA ASP A 145 5.89 13.95 -4.43
C ASP A 145 7.36 14.07 -4.04
N ASP A 146 8.02 15.15 -4.47
CA ASP A 146 9.43 15.44 -4.11
C ASP A 146 9.60 15.63 -2.60
N HIS A 147 8.66 16.31 -1.91
CA HIS A 147 8.69 16.48 -0.46
C HIS A 147 8.52 15.14 0.26
N ALA A 148 7.54 14.33 -0.13
CA ALA A 148 7.31 13.01 0.45
C ALA A 148 8.53 12.08 0.28
N LYS A 149 9.08 11.99 -0.93
CA LYS A 149 10.30 11.20 -1.23
C LYS A 149 11.52 11.68 -0.44
N THR A 150 11.70 13.00 -0.34
CA THR A 150 12.81 13.60 0.43
C THR A 150 12.69 13.25 1.91
N TRP A 151 11.50 13.29 2.47
CA TRP A 151 11.27 12.91 3.86
C TRP A 151 11.50 11.41 4.08
N LEU A 152 10.92 10.54 3.26
CA LEU A 152 11.08 9.08 3.33
C LEU A 152 12.55 8.65 3.26
N ALA A 153 13.38 9.35 2.49
CA ALA A 153 14.81 9.07 2.40
C ALA A 153 15.58 9.35 3.70
N ARG A 154 15.12 10.32 4.51
CA ARG A 154 15.82 10.82 5.70
C ARG A 154 15.23 10.35 7.02
N ALA A 155 13.90 10.30 7.08
CA ALA A 155 13.18 9.98 8.31
C ALA A 155 13.45 8.54 8.76
N ARG A 156 13.47 8.35 10.07
CA ARG A 156 13.77 7.05 10.69
C ARG A 156 12.73 6.72 11.74
N HIS A 157 12.32 5.48 11.73
CA HIS A 157 11.37 4.96 12.69
C HIS A 157 11.96 5.00 14.11
N PRO A 158 11.26 5.56 15.13
CA PRO A 158 11.86 5.87 16.43
C PRO A 158 12.29 4.63 17.23
N LYS A 159 11.63 3.49 17.07
CA LYS A 159 11.98 2.25 17.77
C LYS A 159 13.13 1.50 17.10
N THR A 160 13.15 1.43 15.77
CA THR A 160 14.08 0.57 15.03
C THR A 160 15.28 1.34 14.45
N GLY A 161 15.17 2.66 14.29
CA GLY A 161 16.15 3.48 13.58
C GLY A 161 16.21 3.24 12.07
N LYS A 162 15.33 2.39 11.54
CA LYS A 162 15.25 2.05 10.11
C LYS A 162 14.47 3.12 9.33
N PRO A 163 14.72 3.28 8.02
CA PRO A 163 13.82 4.03 7.15
C PRO A 163 12.38 3.52 7.28
N TYR A 164 11.40 4.40 7.16
CA TYR A 164 10.00 3.95 7.17
C TYR A 164 9.70 2.99 6.02
N THR A 165 10.35 3.14 4.88
CA THR A 165 10.24 2.24 3.72
C THR A 165 10.85 0.84 3.95
N GLU A 166 11.54 0.61 5.08
CA GLU A 166 11.99 -0.71 5.53
C GLU A 166 11.08 -1.31 6.63
N MET A 167 10.12 -0.54 7.13
CA MET A 167 9.16 -1.00 8.14
C MET A 167 7.98 -1.77 7.51
N ILE A 168 8.24 -2.46 6.43
CA ILE A 168 7.28 -3.26 5.66
C ILE A 168 7.22 -4.68 6.20
N TYR A 169 6.05 -5.30 6.14
CA TYR A 169 5.90 -6.68 6.58
C TYR A 169 6.35 -7.66 5.52
N GLN A 170 7.43 -8.39 5.80
CA GLN A 170 7.99 -9.39 4.89
C GLN A 170 6.95 -10.44 4.44
N PRO A 171 6.09 -10.98 5.35
CA PRO A 171 5.06 -11.92 4.94
C PRO A 171 4.07 -11.35 3.92
N MET A 172 3.77 -10.06 4.03
CA MET A 172 2.84 -9.40 3.11
C MET A 172 3.48 -9.10 1.75
N LEU A 173 4.79 -8.80 1.69
CA LEU A 173 5.53 -8.73 0.43
C LEU A 173 5.48 -10.07 -0.32
N GLU A 174 5.74 -11.16 0.38
CA GLU A 174 5.66 -12.52 -0.17
C GLU A 174 4.24 -12.84 -0.67
N MET A 175 3.22 -12.38 0.05
CA MET A 175 1.84 -12.54 -0.36
C MET A 175 1.51 -11.75 -1.64
N LEU A 176 1.97 -10.51 -1.75
CA LEU A 176 1.82 -9.70 -2.97
C LEU A 176 2.51 -10.40 -4.17
N ASP A 177 3.73 -10.90 -3.99
CA ASP A 177 4.48 -11.60 -5.03
C ASP A 177 3.79 -12.92 -5.43
N TYR A 178 3.34 -13.69 -4.45
CA TYR A 178 2.60 -14.93 -4.69
C TYR A 178 1.32 -14.68 -5.48
N LEU A 179 0.52 -13.70 -5.09
CA LEU A 179 -0.70 -13.33 -5.80
C LEU A 179 -0.42 -12.89 -7.24
N ARG A 180 0.59 -12.04 -7.45
CA ARG A 180 0.98 -11.59 -8.79
C ARG A 180 1.47 -12.74 -9.67
N SER A 181 2.20 -13.71 -9.09
CA SER A 181 2.62 -14.93 -9.80
C SER A 181 1.45 -15.81 -10.26
N GLN A 182 0.27 -15.59 -9.66
CA GLN A 182 -1.00 -16.24 -9.98
C GLN A 182 -1.97 -15.31 -10.73
N ASP A 183 -1.43 -14.33 -11.45
CA ASP A 183 -2.18 -13.35 -12.27
C ASP A 183 -3.20 -12.49 -11.50
N PHE A 184 -3.01 -12.27 -10.22
CA PHE A 184 -3.79 -11.27 -9.48
C PHE A 184 -3.26 -9.85 -9.75
N LYS A 185 -4.18 -8.90 -9.85
CA LYS A 185 -3.89 -7.48 -9.73
C LYS A 185 -4.01 -7.07 -8.27
N THR A 186 -2.94 -6.49 -7.73
CA THR A 186 -2.86 -6.08 -6.32
C THR A 186 -2.99 -4.58 -6.19
N TYR A 187 -3.90 -4.10 -5.35
CA TYR A 187 -4.17 -2.69 -5.12
C TYR A 187 -3.98 -2.33 -3.65
N ILE A 188 -3.49 -1.12 -3.39
CA ILE A 188 -3.62 -0.49 -2.07
C ILE A 188 -4.97 0.23 -2.02
N VAL A 189 -5.68 0.13 -0.87
CA VAL A 189 -6.91 0.86 -0.57
C VAL A 189 -6.83 1.33 0.88
N SER A 190 -6.47 2.59 1.11
CA SER A 190 -6.05 3.10 2.41
C SER A 190 -6.68 4.44 2.76
N GLY A 191 -6.91 4.68 4.05
CA GLY A 191 -7.31 5.99 4.57
C GLY A 191 -6.27 7.11 4.38
N GLY A 192 -5.00 6.76 4.12
CA GLY A 192 -3.92 7.71 3.84
C GLY A 192 -4.07 8.42 2.49
N ASP A 193 -3.31 9.51 2.31
CA ASP A 193 -3.30 10.28 1.06
C ASP A 193 -2.69 9.46 -0.09
N THR A 194 -3.46 9.30 -1.16
CA THR A 194 -3.04 8.62 -2.39
C THR A 194 -1.68 9.13 -2.90
N ALA A 195 -1.43 10.43 -2.85
CA ALA A 195 -0.19 11.01 -3.36
C ALA A 195 1.02 10.69 -2.47
N PHE A 196 0.83 10.63 -1.14
CA PHE A 196 1.88 10.21 -0.21
C PHE A 196 2.27 8.74 -0.46
N MET A 197 1.29 7.86 -0.59
CA MET A 197 1.55 6.45 -0.84
C MET A 197 2.23 6.21 -2.20
N ARG A 198 1.85 6.94 -3.25
CA ARG A 198 2.46 6.85 -4.58
C ARG A 198 3.94 7.18 -4.58
N ALA A 199 4.41 7.98 -3.63
CA ALA A 199 5.83 8.32 -3.51
C ALA A 199 6.74 7.10 -3.23
N PHE A 200 6.19 5.99 -2.72
CA PHE A 200 6.98 4.82 -2.34
C PHE A 200 6.41 3.46 -2.80
N ALA A 201 5.10 3.36 -3.06
CA ALA A 201 4.43 2.06 -3.24
C ALA A 201 5.01 1.21 -4.38
N GLU A 202 5.37 1.81 -5.50
CA GLU A 202 5.96 1.08 -6.63
C GLU A 202 7.33 0.51 -6.26
N GLN A 203 8.20 1.31 -5.64
CA GLN A 203 9.53 0.89 -5.24
C GLN A 203 9.50 -0.18 -4.13
N VAL A 204 8.57 -0.05 -3.19
CA VAL A 204 8.54 -0.85 -1.95
C VAL A 204 7.72 -2.12 -2.10
N TYR A 205 6.57 -2.05 -2.77
CA TYR A 205 5.63 -3.16 -2.90
C TYR A 205 5.54 -3.71 -4.33
N GLY A 206 6.10 -3.02 -5.32
CA GLY A 206 5.86 -3.33 -6.73
C GLY A 206 4.42 -3.03 -7.17
N ILE A 207 3.72 -2.13 -6.48
CA ILE A 207 2.35 -1.70 -6.81
C ILE A 207 2.45 -0.35 -7.53
N PRO A 208 2.10 -0.29 -8.84
CA PRO A 208 2.25 0.93 -9.61
C PRO A 208 1.25 2.01 -9.19
N PRO A 209 1.51 3.30 -9.51
CA PRO A 209 0.73 4.44 -9.03
C PRO A 209 -0.77 4.36 -9.31
N GLU A 210 -1.17 3.78 -10.45
CA GLU A 210 -2.57 3.61 -10.84
C GLU A 210 -3.30 2.53 -10.03
N GLN A 211 -2.57 1.70 -9.27
CA GLN A 211 -3.13 0.69 -8.36
C GLN A 211 -3.10 1.15 -6.89
N VAL A 212 -2.79 2.42 -6.64
CA VAL A 212 -2.83 3.04 -5.31
C VAL A 212 -4.09 3.89 -5.20
N ILE A 213 -5.00 3.46 -4.33
CA ILE A 213 -6.26 4.12 -4.00
C ILE A 213 -6.17 4.59 -2.55
N GLY A 214 -6.66 5.78 -2.28
CA GLY A 214 -6.64 6.35 -0.93
C GLY A 214 -7.42 7.66 -0.87
N THR A 215 -7.32 8.33 0.25
CA THR A 215 -7.89 9.66 0.44
C THR A 215 -7.31 10.62 -0.60
N THR A 216 -8.16 11.45 -1.19
CA THR A 216 -7.76 12.40 -2.24
C THR A 216 -8.21 13.82 -1.93
N PHE A 217 -7.41 14.79 -2.40
CA PHE A 217 -7.75 16.21 -2.39
C PHE A 217 -8.14 16.67 -3.79
N ILE A 218 -9.01 17.69 -3.85
CA ILE A 218 -9.34 18.33 -5.13
C ILE A 218 -8.08 18.95 -5.70
N THR A 219 -7.82 18.66 -6.96
CA THR A 219 -6.73 19.27 -7.73
C THR A 219 -7.28 20.27 -8.74
N ALA A 220 -6.46 21.24 -9.12
CA ALA A 220 -6.81 22.25 -10.11
C ALA A 220 -5.70 22.35 -11.17
N TYR A 221 -6.07 22.21 -12.44
CA TYR A 221 -5.18 22.54 -13.54
C TYR A 221 -4.95 24.05 -13.59
N GLN A 222 -3.69 24.45 -13.74
CA GLN A 222 -3.32 25.86 -13.94
C GLN A 222 -2.10 25.99 -14.84
N ILE A 223 -1.96 27.17 -15.45
CA ILE A 223 -0.74 27.56 -16.17
C ILE A 223 -0.06 28.66 -15.35
N LYS A 224 1.18 28.42 -14.92
CA LYS A 224 2.01 29.39 -14.23
C LYS A 224 3.29 29.61 -15.06
N ASP A 225 3.59 30.84 -15.38
CA ASP A 225 4.77 31.22 -16.20
C ASP A 225 4.88 30.44 -17.53
N GLY A 226 3.71 30.16 -18.15
CA GLY A 226 3.62 29.38 -19.39
C GLY A 226 3.74 27.87 -19.22
N GLN A 227 3.90 27.36 -17.99
CA GLN A 227 4.03 25.94 -17.70
C GLN A 227 2.71 25.39 -17.11
N PRO A 228 2.15 24.31 -17.68
CA PRO A 228 0.99 23.63 -17.12
C PRO A 228 1.38 22.87 -15.85
N SER A 229 0.52 22.91 -14.85
CA SER A 229 0.70 22.19 -13.59
C SER A 229 -0.63 21.77 -12.96
N ILE A 230 -0.59 20.78 -12.09
CA ILE A 230 -1.73 20.35 -11.27
C ILE A 230 -1.47 20.78 -9.83
N MET A 231 -2.29 21.69 -9.31
CA MET A 231 -2.20 22.17 -7.93
C MET A 231 -3.07 21.37 -7.01
N ARG A 232 -2.54 21.01 -5.85
CA ARG A 232 -3.29 20.40 -4.73
C ARG A 232 -3.96 21.49 -3.93
N THR A 233 -5.28 21.36 -3.72
CA THR A 233 -6.06 22.32 -2.92
C THR A 233 -6.38 21.73 -1.54
N ALA A 234 -6.68 22.57 -0.55
CA ALA A 234 -7.01 22.13 0.81
C ALA A 234 -8.42 21.52 0.94
N LYS A 235 -9.09 21.25 -0.18
CA LYS A 235 -10.43 20.67 -0.18
C LYS A 235 -10.36 19.17 -0.41
N LEU A 236 -10.87 18.39 0.54
CA LEU A 236 -11.01 16.96 0.44
C LEU A 236 -11.94 16.60 -0.74
N ALA A 237 -11.52 15.69 -1.60
CA ALA A 237 -12.34 15.15 -2.68
C ALA A 237 -13.04 13.87 -2.23
N HIS A 238 -12.31 12.96 -1.58
CA HIS A 238 -12.81 11.69 -1.08
C HIS A 238 -12.03 11.29 0.17
N ASN A 239 -12.74 10.77 1.18
CA ASN A 239 -12.14 10.13 2.37
C ASN A 239 -12.22 8.62 2.19
N ASP A 240 -11.09 7.96 2.04
CA ASP A 240 -11.01 6.51 1.74
C ASP A 240 -10.91 5.65 3.01
N ASP A 241 -11.63 6.02 4.05
CA ASP A 241 -11.72 5.25 5.29
C ASP A 241 -13.14 4.68 5.48
N GLY A 242 -13.24 3.51 6.09
CA GLY A 242 -14.51 2.85 6.34
C GLY A 242 -15.34 2.63 5.06
N PRO A 243 -16.55 3.23 4.95
CA PRO A 243 -17.39 3.13 3.75
C PRO A 243 -16.74 3.70 2.48
N GLY A 244 -15.83 4.64 2.60
CA GLY A 244 -15.10 5.22 1.47
C GLY A 244 -14.29 4.19 0.69
N LYS A 245 -13.73 3.18 1.36
CA LYS A 245 -12.93 2.13 0.69
C LYS A 245 -13.70 1.36 -0.38
N PRO A 246 -14.87 0.76 -0.14
CA PRO A 246 -15.63 0.12 -1.21
C PRO A 246 -16.13 1.10 -2.28
N GLU A 247 -16.43 2.36 -1.93
CA GLU A 247 -16.84 3.39 -2.89
C GLU A 247 -15.71 3.72 -3.87
N SER A 248 -14.49 3.90 -3.39
CA SER A 248 -13.33 4.16 -4.24
C SER A 248 -12.92 2.94 -5.07
N ILE A 249 -13.00 1.73 -4.52
CA ILE A 249 -12.78 0.49 -5.27
C ILE A 249 -13.73 0.41 -6.47
N ASP A 250 -15.03 0.67 -6.24
CA ASP A 250 -16.02 0.66 -7.33
C ASP A 250 -15.71 1.74 -8.38
N ALA A 251 -15.40 2.95 -7.93
CA ALA A 251 -15.10 4.08 -8.82
C ALA A 251 -13.84 3.90 -9.66
N VAL A 252 -12.77 3.32 -9.08
CA VAL A 252 -11.45 3.24 -9.72
C VAL A 252 -11.24 1.91 -10.42
N ILE A 253 -11.58 0.79 -9.77
CA ILE A 253 -11.37 -0.55 -10.32
C ILE A 253 -12.56 -0.98 -11.18
N GLY A 254 -13.79 -0.59 -10.82
CA GLY A 254 -15.04 -1.01 -11.48
C GLY A 254 -15.33 -2.50 -11.35
N ARG A 255 -14.68 -3.18 -10.41
CA ARG A 255 -14.83 -4.62 -10.14
C ARG A 255 -14.74 -4.89 -8.65
N ARG A 256 -15.58 -5.80 -8.18
CA ARG A 256 -15.52 -6.25 -6.80
C ARG A 256 -14.30 -7.17 -6.60
N PRO A 257 -13.43 -6.92 -5.60
CA PRO A 257 -12.31 -7.80 -5.30
C PRO A 257 -12.76 -9.21 -4.93
N ILE A 258 -11.87 -10.19 -5.16
CA ILE A 258 -12.07 -11.56 -4.66
C ILE A 258 -11.23 -11.83 -3.41
N LEU A 259 -10.30 -10.94 -3.08
CA LEU A 259 -9.48 -10.98 -1.88
C LEU A 259 -9.37 -9.57 -1.31
N ALA A 260 -9.52 -9.43 0.00
CA ALA A 260 -9.26 -8.20 0.73
C ALA A 260 -8.52 -8.48 2.03
N PHE A 261 -7.53 -7.64 2.35
CA PHE A 261 -6.78 -7.66 3.60
C PHE A 261 -6.80 -6.30 4.28
N GLY A 262 -6.95 -6.31 5.60
CA GLY A 262 -6.86 -5.14 6.45
C GLY A 262 -6.38 -5.52 7.85
N ASN A 263 -6.40 -4.56 8.79
CA ASN A 263 -6.00 -4.78 10.18
C ASN A 263 -6.87 -4.05 11.19
N SER A 264 -7.82 -3.24 10.73
CA SER A 264 -8.57 -2.33 11.61
C SER A 264 -10.08 -2.30 11.30
N ASP A 265 -10.84 -1.61 12.17
CA ASP A 265 -12.27 -1.34 11.93
C ASP A 265 -12.51 -0.43 10.71
N GLY A 266 -11.49 0.33 10.28
CA GLY A 266 -11.51 1.11 9.03
C GLY A 266 -11.62 0.25 7.77
N ASP A 267 -11.27 -1.05 7.86
CA ASP A 267 -11.31 -1.98 6.74
C ASP A 267 -12.61 -2.78 6.66
N LEU A 268 -13.43 -2.68 7.71
CA LEU A 268 -14.60 -3.54 7.86
C LEU A 268 -15.52 -3.53 6.62
N GLN A 269 -15.83 -2.35 6.08
CA GLN A 269 -16.73 -2.22 4.93
C GLN A 269 -16.10 -2.76 3.63
N MET A 270 -14.79 -2.61 3.45
CA MET A 270 -14.06 -3.21 2.33
C MET A 270 -14.13 -4.75 2.39
N LEU A 271 -13.90 -5.33 3.57
CA LEU A 271 -14.00 -6.77 3.80
C LEU A 271 -15.44 -7.28 3.61
N GLN A 272 -16.43 -6.59 4.17
CA GLN A 272 -17.84 -6.91 4.01
C GLN A 272 -18.28 -6.89 2.53
N TRP A 273 -17.87 -5.84 1.81
CA TRP A 273 -18.23 -5.70 0.40
C TRP A 273 -17.56 -6.77 -0.46
N THR A 274 -16.31 -7.11 -0.18
CA THR A 274 -15.63 -8.23 -0.84
C THR A 274 -16.34 -9.54 -0.55
N ALA A 275 -16.67 -9.81 0.70
CA ALA A 275 -17.35 -11.03 1.14
C ALA A 275 -18.76 -11.23 0.49
N ALA A 276 -19.45 -10.13 0.22
CA ALA A 276 -20.79 -10.16 -0.38
C ALA A 276 -20.80 -10.48 -1.89
N GLY A 277 -19.64 -10.64 -2.52
CA GLY A 277 -19.55 -11.03 -3.93
C GLY A 277 -19.90 -12.50 -4.18
N PRO A 278 -20.21 -12.87 -5.44
CA PRO A 278 -20.49 -14.26 -5.80
C PRO A 278 -19.22 -15.10 -5.84
N GLY A 279 -19.33 -16.42 -5.60
CA GLY A 279 -18.24 -17.38 -5.65
C GLY A 279 -17.30 -17.30 -4.42
N LYS A 280 -16.15 -18.00 -4.51
CA LYS A 280 -15.19 -18.08 -3.40
C LYS A 280 -14.50 -16.74 -3.21
N ARG A 281 -14.44 -16.26 -1.96
CA ARG A 281 -13.86 -14.98 -1.55
C ARG A 281 -12.92 -15.21 -0.37
N PHE A 282 -11.93 -14.33 -0.23
CA PHE A 282 -11.00 -14.36 0.89
C PHE A 282 -10.96 -13.01 1.59
N MET A 283 -11.19 -13.01 2.87
CA MET A 283 -11.05 -11.86 3.76
C MET A 283 -10.02 -12.19 4.83
N GLY A 284 -8.99 -11.38 4.93
CA GLY A 284 -7.92 -11.49 5.92
C GLY A 284 -7.84 -10.28 6.83
N LEU A 285 -7.56 -10.52 8.10
CA LEU A 285 -7.26 -9.47 9.08
C LEU A 285 -5.93 -9.78 9.76
N VAL A 286 -4.99 -8.84 9.69
CA VAL A 286 -3.78 -8.87 10.49
C VAL A 286 -4.14 -8.46 11.91
N HIS A 287 -3.91 -9.34 12.87
CA HIS A 287 -4.07 -9.07 14.30
C HIS A 287 -2.70 -8.89 14.92
N HIS A 288 -2.42 -7.69 15.39
CA HIS A 288 -1.14 -7.31 15.99
C HIS A 288 -1.04 -7.84 17.40
N THR A 289 -0.35 -8.98 17.58
CA THR A 289 -0.21 -9.69 18.84
C THR A 289 1.23 -9.79 19.33
N ASP A 290 2.22 -9.32 18.53
CA ASP A 290 3.63 -9.48 18.86
C ASP A 290 4.26 -8.21 19.46
N ALA A 291 4.05 -8.01 20.75
CA ALA A 291 4.66 -6.91 21.49
C ALA A 291 6.20 -6.92 21.49
N LYS A 292 6.82 -8.09 21.23
CA LYS A 292 8.27 -8.25 21.28
C LYS A 292 8.97 -7.79 20.02
N ARG A 293 8.47 -8.24 18.86
CA ARG A 293 9.08 -7.96 17.55
C ARG A 293 8.51 -6.70 16.90
N GLU A 294 7.21 -6.43 17.16
CA GLU A 294 6.47 -5.29 16.61
C GLU A 294 5.75 -4.55 17.74
N TRP A 295 4.42 -4.50 17.77
CA TRP A 295 3.54 -4.02 18.83
C TRP A 295 2.37 -5.00 19.01
N ALA A 296 1.77 -5.00 20.20
CA ALA A 296 0.51 -5.69 20.42
C ALA A 296 -0.57 -4.65 20.72
N TYR A 297 -1.59 -4.63 19.88
CA TYR A 297 -2.73 -3.73 20.01
C TYR A 297 -3.95 -4.29 19.27
N ASP A 298 -5.14 -3.90 19.73
CA ASP A 298 -6.41 -4.27 19.12
C ASP A 298 -7.55 -3.30 19.54
N ARG A 299 -8.51 -3.76 20.35
CA ARG A 299 -9.80 -3.11 20.65
C ARG A 299 -9.70 -1.73 21.28
N HIS A 300 -8.63 -1.44 21.99
CA HIS A 300 -8.46 -0.21 22.78
C HIS A 300 -7.39 0.72 22.23
N SER A 301 -6.86 0.40 21.05
CA SER A 301 -5.86 1.25 20.40
C SER A 301 -6.52 2.49 19.80
N ASP A 302 -5.83 3.62 19.91
CA ASP A 302 -6.22 4.84 19.20
C ASP A 302 -5.81 4.79 17.72
N ILE A 303 -4.79 3.99 17.39
CA ILE A 303 -4.28 3.77 16.03
C ILE A 303 -4.47 2.28 15.71
N GLY A 304 -5.04 1.98 14.55
CA GLY A 304 -5.25 0.61 14.11
C GLY A 304 -6.25 -0.16 15.00
N ARG A 305 -7.30 0.50 15.49
CA ARG A 305 -8.30 -0.17 16.34
C ARG A 305 -8.93 -1.34 15.60
N LEU A 306 -8.84 -2.53 16.20
CA LEU A 306 -9.43 -3.76 15.69
C LEU A 306 -10.43 -4.33 16.72
N ASP A 307 -11.68 -3.93 16.63
CA ASP A 307 -12.75 -4.31 17.55
C ASP A 307 -13.91 -4.99 16.84
N LYS A 308 -14.69 -4.22 16.08
CA LYS A 308 -15.87 -4.72 15.34
C LYS A 308 -15.49 -5.68 14.22
N ALA A 309 -14.44 -5.37 13.48
CA ALA A 309 -13.94 -6.21 12.40
C ALA A 309 -13.44 -7.56 12.92
N LEU A 310 -12.83 -7.60 14.12
CA LEU A 310 -12.40 -8.84 14.75
C LEU A 310 -13.59 -9.73 15.15
N ASP A 311 -14.66 -9.14 15.68
CA ASP A 311 -15.88 -9.88 16.06
C ASP A 311 -16.61 -10.39 14.82
N GLU A 312 -16.68 -9.59 13.76
CA GLU A 312 -17.29 -10.03 12.50
C GLU A 312 -16.47 -11.11 11.81
N ALA A 313 -15.14 -11.01 11.83
CA ALA A 313 -14.25 -12.04 11.30
C ALA A 313 -14.49 -13.41 11.98
N LYS A 314 -14.61 -13.42 13.31
CA LYS A 314 -14.94 -14.63 14.07
C LYS A 314 -16.32 -15.19 13.70
N THR A 315 -17.31 -14.31 13.57
CA THR A 315 -18.70 -14.70 13.26
C THR A 315 -18.83 -15.27 11.85
N ARG A 316 -18.10 -14.69 10.88
CA ARG A 316 -18.18 -15.07 9.45
C ARG A 316 -17.11 -16.08 9.03
N GLY A 317 -16.20 -16.48 9.93
CA GLY A 317 -15.10 -17.39 9.60
C GLY A 317 -14.05 -16.78 8.67
N TRP A 318 -13.81 -15.47 8.76
CA TRP A 318 -12.72 -14.82 8.04
C TRP A 318 -11.36 -15.24 8.63
N THR A 319 -10.32 -15.18 7.84
CA THR A 319 -8.98 -15.53 8.29
C THR A 319 -8.38 -14.40 9.13
N VAL A 320 -8.20 -14.64 10.43
CA VAL A 320 -7.46 -13.73 11.32
C VAL A 320 -6.02 -14.23 11.40
N VAL A 321 -5.09 -13.37 11.03
CA VAL A 321 -3.65 -13.65 11.05
C VAL A 321 -3.09 -13.15 12.38
N ASP A 322 -2.89 -14.04 13.33
CA ASP A 322 -2.20 -13.73 14.58
C ASP A 322 -0.70 -13.54 14.30
N MET A 323 -0.23 -12.31 14.39
CA MET A 323 1.13 -11.95 13.99
C MET A 323 2.20 -12.74 14.74
N ALA A 324 2.01 -12.97 16.04
CA ALA A 324 3.00 -13.65 16.87
C ALA A 324 3.18 -15.12 16.51
N SER A 325 2.09 -15.81 16.15
CA SER A 325 2.10 -17.24 15.85
C SER A 325 2.17 -17.57 14.35
N GLU A 326 1.62 -16.73 13.47
CA GLU A 326 1.53 -17.01 12.04
C GLU A 326 2.73 -16.47 11.24
N TRP A 327 3.46 -15.49 11.74
CA TRP A 327 4.61 -14.90 11.06
C TRP A 327 5.93 -15.34 11.70
N ARG A 328 6.75 -16.04 10.91
CA ARG A 328 8.11 -16.44 11.28
C ARG A 328 9.07 -15.27 11.32
N ARG A 329 8.93 -14.36 10.37
CA ARG A 329 9.72 -13.14 10.17
C ARG A 329 8.75 -11.98 9.98
N ILE A 330 9.00 -10.82 10.62
CA ILE A 330 8.14 -9.63 10.46
C ILE A 330 8.71 -8.70 9.41
N TYR A 331 9.97 -8.31 9.55
CA TYR A 331 10.59 -7.30 8.68
C TYR A 331 11.67 -7.88 7.76
N PRO A 332 11.90 -7.29 6.56
CA PRO A 332 12.95 -7.74 5.65
C PRO A 332 14.36 -7.69 6.23
N PHE A 333 14.62 -6.76 7.18
CA PHE A 333 15.92 -6.62 7.82
C PHE A 333 16.17 -7.61 8.98
N GLU A 334 15.18 -8.39 9.39
CA GLU A 334 15.38 -9.47 10.35
C GLU A 334 16.13 -10.63 9.69
N PRO A 335 17.00 -11.35 10.43
CA PRO A 335 17.68 -12.54 9.90
C PRO A 335 16.69 -13.57 9.34
N ALA A 336 17.07 -14.23 8.26
CA ALA A 336 16.31 -15.38 7.78
C ALA A 336 16.31 -16.50 8.83
N ALA A 337 15.23 -17.27 8.92
CA ALA A 337 15.02 -18.28 9.98
C ALA A 337 16.14 -19.35 10.10
N ALA A 338 16.94 -19.55 9.06
CA ALA A 338 18.10 -20.46 9.09
C ALA A 338 19.30 -19.90 9.89
N GLU A 339 19.36 -18.59 10.17
CA GLU A 339 20.45 -17.94 10.90
C GLU A 339 20.14 -17.82 12.41
N GLN A 340 18.93 -18.17 12.85
CA GLN A 340 18.52 -18.07 14.26
C GLN A 340 18.83 -19.34 15.09
N VAL A 341 19.46 -20.35 14.50
CA VAL A 341 19.78 -21.65 15.14
C VAL A 341 21.26 -21.75 15.56
N GLN A 342 21.91 -20.64 15.93
CA GLN A 342 23.24 -20.66 16.54
C GLN A 342 23.24 -20.09 17.95
#